data_d62847432a05114c24cf8870b8ad7b96
#
_entry.id   d62847432a05114c24cf8870b8ad7b96
#
_cell.length_a   1.000
_cell.length_b   1.000
_cell.length_c   1.000
_cell.angle_alpha   90.00
_cell.angle_beta   90.00
_cell.angle_gamma   90.00
#
_symmetry.space_group_name_H-M   'P 1'
#
loop_
_entity.id
_entity.type
_entity.pdbx_description
1 polymer ?
#
loop_
_entity_poly.entity_id
_entity_poly.type
_entity_poly.pdbx_seq_one_letter_code
_entity_poly.pdbx_strand_id
1 'polypeptide(L)'
;MSVTKLITQNFRNLDGAALNFHSKLNFFVGDNGSGKSSLLEALFFLGHGKSFRTSKADVLACHDKSHFVVSVKNGKDCQLGLSRDINSGLTNIKIDGERHSRLSELAKNIAVQIVTPESFKLFFGGPKERRRFVDLGMFHVKHDFSKQWKNFNRVLKQRNACIRVGAAVSDSGAMLSYWTEQFCKMSLDVALVRQAYVSSLVAELDVWINLLLPNLQNRVTVQYLQGWPLKKELAAVLASNQEREFNYGYSLYGAHKFDVKFLLDKQSLETQLSRGQQKLFLLALTFAQAKLIASVNRVKPILLIDDIGAELDSNSRSMLSLAIEKLECQVFITAIESNVLQPFFDRFCDDEDSNATGFVSDSLLSQTSSTENYKVFHVKHGKVTESNSSSSEL
;
A
#
# COMPACT_ATOMS: atom_id res chain seq x y z
N MET A 1 -14.25 6.55 -1.42
CA MET A 1 -14.11 7.54 -2.51
C MET A 1 -13.11 6.99 -3.51
N SER A 2 -13.46 6.92 -4.80
CA SER A 2 -12.55 6.52 -5.88
C SER A 2 -11.91 7.76 -6.51
N VAL A 3 -10.70 7.62 -7.06
CA VAL A 3 -10.07 8.62 -7.92
C VAL A 3 -10.78 8.60 -9.27
N THR A 4 -11.33 9.73 -9.69
CA THR A 4 -12.02 9.87 -10.97
C THR A 4 -11.12 10.43 -12.06
N LYS A 5 -10.12 11.24 -11.69
CA LYS A 5 -9.19 11.85 -12.64
C LYS A 5 -7.78 11.91 -12.07
N LEU A 6 -6.78 11.62 -12.90
CA LEU A 6 -5.35 11.87 -12.65
C LEU A 6 -4.85 12.92 -13.63
N ILE A 7 -4.09 13.87 -13.12
CA ILE A 7 -3.35 14.85 -13.92
C ILE A 7 -1.88 14.77 -13.52
N THR A 8 -1.00 14.59 -14.48
CA THR A 8 0.45 14.63 -14.29
C THR A 8 1.07 15.68 -15.19
N GLN A 9 2.09 16.36 -14.69
CA GLN A 9 2.91 17.28 -15.47
C GLN A 9 4.37 17.05 -15.13
N ASN A 10 5.20 16.83 -16.14
CA ASN A 10 6.64 16.62 -16.01
C ASN A 10 7.00 15.46 -15.05
N PHE A 11 6.18 14.42 -14.96
CA PHE A 11 6.42 13.30 -14.06
C PHE A 11 6.99 12.10 -14.83
N ARG A 12 8.23 11.72 -14.52
CA ARG A 12 8.95 10.62 -15.18
C ARG A 12 8.98 10.82 -16.70
N ASN A 13 8.57 9.78 -17.43
CA ASN A 13 8.43 9.78 -18.90
C ASN A 13 6.99 10.07 -19.37
N LEU A 14 6.09 10.52 -18.48
CA LEU A 14 4.71 10.82 -18.85
C LEU A 14 4.61 12.19 -19.51
N ASP A 15 4.03 12.21 -20.70
CA ASP A 15 3.84 13.42 -21.52
C ASP A 15 2.50 14.09 -21.15
N GLY A 16 2.43 14.70 -19.97
CA GLY A 16 1.29 15.53 -19.54
C GLY A 16 -0.06 14.79 -19.53
N ALA A 17 -0.17 13.66 -18.82
CA ALA A 17 -1.38 12.86 -18.84
C ALA A 17 -2.54 13.51 -18.06
N ALA A 18 -3.75 13.49 -18.64
CA ALA A 18 -5.02 13.82 -17.99
C ALA A 18 -6.01 12.67 -18.24
N LEU A 19 -6.15 11.75 -17.28
CA LEU A 19 -6.86 10.48 -17.44
C LEU A 19 -8.10 10.43 -16.56
N ASN A 20 -9.22 9.99 -17.12
CA ASN A 20 -10.46 9.75 -16.37
C ASN A 20 -10.62 8.26 -16.10
N PHE A 21 -10.71 7.88 -14.84
CA PHE A 21 -10.72 6.49 -14.41
C PHE A 21 -12.11 5.95 -14.12
N HIS A 22 -12.25 4.64 -14.27
CA HIS A 22 -13.39 3.90 -13.75
C HIS A 22 -13.29 3.77 -12.22
N SER A 23 -14.42 3.79 -11.54
CA SER A 23 -14.49 3.79 -10.07
C SER A 23 -14.04 2.46 -9.43
N LYS A 24 -14.00 1.36 -10.19
CA LYS A 24 -13.68 0.00 -9.70
C LYS A 24 -12.35 -0.51 -10.26
N LEU A 25 -12.23 -0.67 -11.58
CA LEU A 25 -11.09 -1.35 -12.19
C LEU A 25 -10.53 -0.57 -13.39
N ASN A 26 -9.21 -0.45 -13.45
CA ASN A 26 -8.50 0.25 -14.52
C ASN A 26 -7.24 -0.53 -14.91
N PHE A 27 -7.05 -0.74 -16.21
CA PHE A 27 -5.90 -1.45 -16.76
C PHE A 27 -5.00 -0.50 -17.56
N PHE A 28 -3.69 -0.66 -17.38
CA PHE A 28 -2.67 -0.01 -18.20
C PHE A 28 -1.91 -1.08 -18.97
N VAL A 29 -2.05 -1.08 -20.28
CA VAL A 29 -1.44 -2.07 -21.18
C VAL A 29 -0.38 -1.40 -22.06
N GLY A 30 0.71 -2.07 -22.34
CA GLY A 30 1.77 -1.60 -23.23
C GLY A 30 3.13 -2.23 -22.93
N ASP A 31 4.10 -1.97 -23.78
CA ASP A 31 5.44 -2.54 -23.71
C ASP A 31 6.22 -2.16 -22.44
N ASN A 32 7.31 -2.87 -22.18
CA ASN A 32 8.26 -2.49 -21.14
C ASN A 32 8.86 -1.11 -21.43
N GLY A 33 8.95 -0.28 -20.38
CA GLY A 33 9.43 1.10 -20.52
C GLY A 33 8.43 2.10 -21.06
N SER A 34 7.21 1.69 -21.45
CA SER A 34 6.18 2.58 -22.03
C SER A 34 5.69 3.68 -21.06
N GLY A 35 5.76 3.48 -19.73
CA GLY A 35 5.29 4.42 -18.72
C GLY A 35 4.20 3.88 -17.78
N LYS A 36 3.78 2.61 -17.91
CA LYS A 36 2.76 1.99 -17.04
C LYS A 36 3.08 2.12 -15.55
N SER A 37 4.26 1.68 -15.14
CA SER A 37 4.69 1.78 -13.74
C SER A 37 4.88 3.23 -13.29
N SER A 38 5.13 4.19 -14.22
CA SER A 38 5.16 5.62 -13.89
C SER A 38 3.78 6.17 -13.53
N LEU A 39 2.70 5.66 -14.14
CA LEU A 39 1.33 6.00 -13.78
C LEU A 39 0.99 5.50 -12.37
N LEU A 40 1.34 4.23 -12.07
CA LEU A 40 1.18 3.71 -10.72
C LEU A 40 2.03 4.49 -9.70
N GLU A 41 3.25 4.87 -10.10
CA GLU A 41 4.15 5.66 -9.24
C GLU A 41 3.58 7.05 -8.93
N ALA A 42 2.91 7.69 -9.87
CA ALA A 42 2.23 8.96 -9.65
C ALA A 42 1.11 8.84 -8.59
N LEU A 43 0.25 7.82 -8.71
CA LEU A 43 -0.80 7.53 -7.72
C LEU A 43 -0.21 7.18 -6.35
N PHE A 44 0.83 6.34 -6.31
CA PHE A 44 1.51 5.97 -5.07
C PHE A 44 2.18 7.18 -4.40
N PHE A 45 2.78 8.07 -5.20
CA PHE A 45 3.45 9.26 -4.70
C PHE A 45 2.49 10.20 -3.96
N LEU A 46 1.25 10.35 -4.44
CA LEU A 46 0.22 11.11 -3.75
C LEU A 46 -0.12 10.54 -2.36
N GLY A 47 -0.25 9.22 -2.24
CA GLY A 47 -0.57 8.59 -0.96
C GLY A 47 0.57 8.55 0.05
N HIS A 48 1.83 8.57 -0.42
CA HIS A 48 3.02 8.31 0.41
C HIS A 48 4.04 9.44 0.45
N GLY A 49 3.97 10.41 -0.46
CA GLY A 49 4.96 11.48 -0.62
C GLY A 49 6.35 10.99 -1.04
N LYS A 50 6.45 9.76 -1.52
CA LYS A 50 7.69 9.14 -1.98
C LYS A 50 7.44 8.10 -3.06
N SER A 51 8.45 7.82 -3.85
CA SER A 51 8.41 6.74 -4.84
C SER A 51 8.56 5.36 -4.17
N PHE A 52 7.97 4.33 -4.79
CA PHE A 52 8.25 2.93 -4.43
C PHE A 52 9.49 2.37 -5.16
N ARG A 53 9.95 3.04 -6.23
CA ARG A 53 11.08 2.62 -7.07
C ARG A 53 12.40 3.25 -6.66
N THR A 54 12.37 4.46 -6.09
CA THR A 54 13.58 5.22 -5.76
C THR A 54 13.42 6.08 -4.51
N SER A 55 14.50 6.23 -3.77
CA SER A 55 14.58 7.19 -2.66
C SER A 55 14.95 8.62 -3.12
N LYS A 56 15.46 8.76 -4.36
CA LYS A 56 15.86 10.04 -4.94
C LYS A 56 14.68 10.70 -5.62
N ALA A 57 14.18 11.81 -5.06
CA ALA A 57 13.03 12.51 -5.61
C ALA A 57 13.34 13.24 -6.93
N ASP A 58 14.61 13.55 -7.17
CA ASP A 58 15.06 14.30 -8.35
C ASP A 58 14.82 13.53 -9.65
N VAL A 59 14.91 12.20 -9.60
CA VAL A 59 14.63 11.34 -10.76
C VAL A 59 13.13 11.16 -11.05
N LEU A 60 12.24 11.79 -10.28
CA LEU A 60 10.79 11.77 -10.55
C LEU A 60 10.36 12.86 -11.54
N ALA A 61 11.13 13.91 -11.70
CA ALA A 61 10.90 14.87 -12.78
C ALA A 61 11.31 14.30 -14.13
N CYS A 62 10.59 14.71 -15.17
CA CYS A 62 10.99 14.47 -16.56
C CYS A 62 12.38 15.07 -16.80
N HIS A 63 13.12 14.49 -17.75
CA HIS A 63 14.44 15.02 -18.14
C HIS A 63 14.34 16.51 -18.46
N ASP A 64 15.33 17.31 -18.00
CA ASP A 64 15.43 18.76 -18.17
C ASP A 64 14.29 19.59 -17.53
N LYS A 65 13.50 19.02 -16.65
CA LYS A 65 12.47 19.76 -15.89
C LYS A 65 12.87 19.90 -14.43
N SER A 66 12.71 21.11 -13.92
CA SER A 66 13.03 21.45 -12.53
C SER A 66 11.89 21.16 -11.55
N HIS A 67 10.70 20.88 -12.04
CA HIS A 67 9.52 20.59 -11.20
C HIS A 67 8.58 19.59 -11.85
N PHE A 68 7.79 18.91 -11.02
CA PHE A 68 6.69 18.07 -11.48
C PHE A 68 5.45 18.29 -10.62
N VAL A 69 4.30 17.93 -11.19
CA VAL A 69 3.00 17.99 -10.51
C VAL A 69 2.27 16.66 -10.69
N VAL A 70 1.68 16.17 -9.60
CA VAL A 70 0.72 15.06 -9.63
C VAL A 70 -0.53 15.51 -8.89
N SER A 71 -1.69 15.39 -9.52
CA SER A 71 -2.97 15.76 -8.93
C SER A 71 -4.03 14.74 -9.28
N VAL A 72 -4.93 14.46 -8.34
CA VAL A 72 -6.10 13.62 -8.57
C VAL A 72 -7.37 14.35 -8.14
N LYS A 73 -8.46 14.03 -8.83
CA LYS A 73 -9.84 14.34 -8.41
C LYS A 73 -10.50 13.06 -7.91
N ASN A 74 -11.29 13.16 -6.87
CA ASN A 74 -12.09 12.03 -6.40
C ASN A 74 -13.57 12.21 -6.75
N GLY A 75 -14.38 11.17 -6.51
CA GLY A 75 -15.81 11.16 -6.84
C GLY A 75 -16.68 12.17 -6.04
N LYS A 76 -16.09 12.95 -5.12
CA LYS A 76 -16.74 14.07 -4.42
C LYS A 76 -16.18 15.42 -4.88
N ASP A 77 -15.54 15.44 -6.03
CA ASP A 77 -14.86 16.62 -6.62
C ASP A 77 -13.69 17.19 -5.79
N CYS A 78 -13.32 16.53 -4.67
CA CYS A 78 -12.16 16.94 -3.90
C CYS A 78 -10.88 16.73 -4.71
N GLN A 79 -10.08 17.77 -4.81
CA GLN A 79 -8.82 17.77 -5.55
C GLN A 79 -7.64 17.65 -4.59
N LEU A 80 -6.84 16.63 -4.79
CA LEU A 80 -5.60 16.40 -4.06
C LEU A 80 -4.44 16.63 -5.00
N GLY A 81 -3.50 17.51 -4.66
CA GLY A 81 -2.36 17.83 -5.50
C GLY A 81 -1.06 17.88 -4.72
N LEU A 82 0.00 17.42 -5.36
CA LEU A 82 1.36 17.52 -4.88
C LEU A 82 2.26 18.00 -6.01
N SER A 83 3.02 19.05 -5.77
CA SER A 83 4.09 19.50 -6.66
C SER A 83 5.42 19.54 -5.91
N ARG A 84 6.50 19.22 -6.62
CA ARG A 84 7.85 19.29 -6.07
C ARG A 84 8.76 20.03 -7.04
N ASP A 85 9.50 20.96 -6.49
CA ASP A 85 10.61 21.62 -7.16
C ASP A 85 11.90 20.89 -6.82
N ILE A 86 12.65 20.50 -7.83
CA ILE A 86 13.87 19.69 -7.69
C ILE A 86 15.03 20.53 -7.16
N ASN A 87 15.15 21.78 -7.61
CA ASN A 87 16.28 22.65 -7.26
C ASN A 87 16.22 23.09 -5.79
N SER A 88 15.03 23.49 -5.33
CA SER A 88 14.82 23.93 -3.95
C SER A 88 14.48 22.78 -3.00
N GLY A 89 14.08 21.61 -3.52
CA GLY A 89 13.57 20.48 -2.74
C GLY A 89 12.20 20.74 -2.10
N LEU A 90 11.57 21.90 -2.40
CA LEU A 90 10.29 22.27 -1.82
C LEU A 90 9.16 21.41 -2.37
N THR A 91 8.34 20.91 -1.46
CA THR A 91 7.13 20.16 -1.78
C THR A 91 5.92 20.98 -1.37
N ASN A 92 5.05 21.30 -2.33
CA ASN A 92 3.78 21.97 -2.09
C ASN A 92 2.65 20.98 -2.16
N ILE A 93 1.79 21.00 -1.15
CA ILE A 93 0.60 20.15 -1.06
C ILE A 93 -0.63 21.06 -1.13
N LYS A 94 -1.60 20.68 -1.96
CA LYS A 94 -2.88 21.35 -2.05
C LYS A 94 -4.01 20.34 -1.88
N ILE A 95 -5.00 20.69 -1.07
CA ILE A 95 -6.24 19.94 -0.88
C ILE A 95 -7.36 20.95 -1.11
N ASP A 96 -8.18 20.75 -2.15
CA ASP A 96 -9.26 21.65 -2.56
C ASP A 96 -8.80 23.13 -2.74
N GLY A 97 -7.59 23.31 -3.29
CA GLY A 97 -6.97 24.60 -3.51
C GLY A 97 -6.21 25.17 -2.30
N GLU A 98 -6.47 24.70 -1.10
CA GLU A 98 -5.78 25.14 0.13
C GLU A 98 -4.39 24.51 0.26
N ARG A 99 -3.41 25.30 0.74
CA ARG A 99 -2.05 24.82 0.95
C ARG A 99 -1.92 24.13 2.30
N HIS A 100 -1.27 22.97 2.28
CA HIS A 100 -0.96 22.16 3.47
C HIS A 100 0.54 21.96 3.60
N SER A 101 1.04 21.91 4.84
CA SER A 101 2.48 21.74 5.11
C SER A 101 2.91 20.30 5.39
N ARG A 102 1.96 19.36 5.53
CA ARG A 102 2.25 17.99 5.98
C ARG A 102 1.68 16.95 5.02
N LEU A 103 2.52 16.04 4.56
CA LEU A 103 2.12 14.87 3.77
C LEU A 103 1.06 14.00 4.48
N SER A 104 1.04 13.98 5.81
CA SER A 104 0.03 13.25 6.58
C SER A 104 -1.39 13.77 6.36
N GLU A 105 -1.58 15.04 5.99
CA GLU A 105 -2.91 15.58 5.65
C GLU A 105 -3.39 15.01 4.31
N LEU A 106 -2.49 14.91 3.33
CA LEU A 106 -2.79 14.27 2.05
C LEU A 106 -3.10 12.77 2.25
N ALA A 107 -2.27 12.06 3.02
CA ALA A 107 -2.44 10.64 3.30
C ALA A 107 -3.76 10.31 4.04
N LYS A 108 -4.36 11.23 4.78
CA LYS A 108 -5.68 11.04 5.39
C LYS A 108 -6.81 10.96 4.36
N ASN A 109 -6.62 11.54 3.17
CA ASN A 109 -7.63 11.62 2.12
C ASN A 109 -7.47 10.54 1.04
N ILE A 110 -6.34 9.86 0.99
CA ILE A 110 -6.06 8.81 0.01
C ILE A 110 -5.22 7.69 0.63
N ALA A 111 -5.74 6.46 0.62
CA ALA A 111 -5.05 5.27 1.08
C ALA A 111 -4.60 4.45 -0.13
N VAL A 112 -3.32 4.47 -0.44
CA VAL A 112 -2.76 3.77 -1.61
C VAL A 112 -1.90 2.60 -1.13
N GLN A 113 -2.15 1.43 -1.70
CA GLN A 113 -1.34 0.23 -1.51
C GLN A 113 -0.79 -0.22 -2.85
N ILE A 114 0.37 -0.86 -2.85
CA ILE A 114 1.00 -1.36 -4.08
C ILE A 114 1.59 -2.75 -3.89
N VAL A 115 1.39 -3.58 -4.90
CA VAL A 115 2.08 -4.86 -5.07
C VAL A 115 2.85 -4.81 -6.39
N THR A 116 4.17 -4.97 -6.29
CA THR A 116 5.09 -5.03 -7.42
C THR A 116 5.77 -6.41 -7.46
N PRO A 117 6.42 -6.81 -8.55
CA PRO A 117 7.18 -8.08 -8.60
C PRO A 117 8.21 -8.21 -7.48
N GLU A 118 8.78 -7.09 -7.02
CA GLU A 118 9.81 -7.09 -5.96
C GLU A 118 9.25 -7.01 -4.54
N SER A 119 7.94 -6.73 -4.40
CA SER A 119 7.33 -6.45 -3.09
C SER A 119 7.49 -7.59 -2.09
N PHE A 120 7.42 -8.85 -2.53
CA PHE A 120 7.61 -10.00 -1.65
C PHE A 120 9.02 -10.03 -1.06
N LYS A 121 10.04 -9.90 -1.91
CA LYS A 121 11.45 -9.89 -1.47
C LYS A 121 11.72 -8.74 -0.50
N LEU A 122 11.17 -7.55 -0.77
CA LEU A 122 11.32 -6.40 0.12
C LEU A 122 10.61 -6.62 1.45
N PHE A 123 9.39 -7.16 1.43
CA PHE A 123 8.59 -7.41 2.62
C PHE A 123 9.23 -8.44 3.55
N PHE A 124 9.75 -9.52 3.00
CA PHE A 124 10.40 -10.57 3.77
C PHE A 124 11.90 -10.32 4.00
N GLY A 125 12.54 -9.43 3.25
CA GLY A 125 13.96 -9.10 3.40
C GLY A 125 14.36 -8.48 4.75
N GLY A 126 13.39 -8.08 5.59
CA GLY A 126 13.67 -7.59 6.92
C GLY A 126 12.45 -7.00 7.64
N PRO A 127 12.54 -6.77 8.95
CA PRO A 127 11.41 -6.30 9.76
C PRO A 127 10.98 -4.85 9.43
N LYS A 128 11.82 -4.08 8.74
CA LYS A 128 11.54 -2.67 8.44
C LYS A 128 10.29 -2.50 7.56
N GLU A 129 10.18 -3.28 6.48
CA GLU A 129 9.05 -3.17 5.55
C GLU A 129 7.78 -3.78 6.16
N ARG A 130 7.89 -4.87 6.93
CA ARG A 130 6.76 -5.42 7.68
C ARG A 130 6.21 -4.43 8.70
N ARG A 131 7.09 -3.74 9.45
CA ARG A 131 6.68 -2.65 10.35
C ARG A 131 5.96 -1.53 9.62
N ARG A 132 6.51 -1.12 8.48
CA ARG A 132 5.93 -0.07 7.66
C ARG A 132 4.54 -0.45 7.14
N PHE A 133 4.36 -1.69 6.71
CA PHE A 133 3.06 -2.20 6.26
C PHE A 133 2.02 -2.16 7.38
N VAL A 134 2.34 -2.66 8.57
CA VAL A 134 1.45 -2.63 9.74
C VAL A 134 1.13 -1.19 10.15
N ASP A 135 2.15 -0.33 10.28
CA ASP A 135 1.97 1.07 10.71
C ASP A 135 1.12 1.87 9.69
N LEU A 136 1.25 1.57 8.39
CA LEU A 136 0.41 2.18 7.34
C LEU A 136 -1.08 1.80 7.53
N GLY A 137 -1.37 0.52 7.72
CA GLY A 137 -2.74 0.08 7.95
C GLY A 137 -3.32 0.68 9.23
N MET A 138 -2.54 0.70 10.31
CA MET A 138 -2.96 1.33 11.57
C MET A 138 -3.23 2.83 11.42
N PHE A 139 -2.43 3.55 10.65
CA PHE A 139 -2.63 4.98 10.36
C PHE A 139 -4.03 5.25 9.80
N HIS A 140 -4.53 4.37 8.92
CA HIS A 140 -5.85 4.52 8.32
C HIS A 140 -6.98 3.97 9.20
N VAL A 141 -6.75 2.89 9.95
CA VAL A 141 -7.77 2.20 10.74
C VAL A 141 -7.96 2.83 12.12
N LYS A 142 -6.88 3.25 12.80
CA LYS A 142 -6.91 3.77 14.18
C LYS A 142 -6.69 5.27 14.21
N HIS A 143 -7.73 6.03 14.59
CA HIS A 143 -7.73 7.49 14.53
C HIS A 143 -6.57 8.14 15.28
N ASP A 144 -6.32 7.68 16.50
CA ASP A 144 -5.34 8.28 17.39
C ASP A 144 -3.94 7.72 17.26
N PHE A 145 -3.76 6.66 16.43
CA PHE A 145 -2.45 6.01 16.30
C PHE A 145 -1.35 6.97 15.84
N SER A 146 -1.65 7.85 14.90
CA SER A 146 -0.67 8.86 14.43
C SER A 146 -0.17 9.77 15.57
N LYS A 147 -1.07 10.18 16.47
CA LYS A 147 -0.74 10.99 17.65
C LYS A 147 0.06 10.17 18.68
N GLN A 148 -0.39 8.95 18.97
CA GLN A 148 0.31 8.03 19.87
C GLN A 148 1.73 7.73 19.38
N TRP A 149 1.86 7.39 18.09
CA TRP A 149 3.15 7.11 17.46
C TRP A 149 4.10 8.32 17.46
N LYS A 150 3.57 9.52 17.21
CA LYS A 150 4.37 10.76 17.30
C LYS A 150 4.89 11.00 18.70
N ASN A 151 4.03 10.82 19.73
CA ASN A 151 4.42 10.99 21.13
C ASN A 151 5.43 9.93 21.55
N PHE A 152 5.21 8.67 21.21
CA PHE A 152 6.15 7.58 21.44
C PHE A 152 7.53 7.88 20.83
N ASN A 153 7.58 8.31 19.55
CA ASN A 153 8.84 8.66 18.90
C ASN A 153 9.56 9.83 19.56
N ARG A 154 8.82 10.80 20.13
CA ARG A 154 9.43 11.89 20.89
C ARG A 154 10.09 11.36 22.17
N VAL A 155 9.39 10.51 22.91
CA VAL A 155 9.95 9.90 24.14
C VAL A 155 11.15 9.00 23.83
N LEU A 156 11.08 8.18 22.77
CA LEU A 156 12.20 7.37 22.29
C LEU A 156 13.44 8.23 21.95
N LYS A 157 13.24 9.36 21.27
CA LYS A 157 14.34 10.30 20.96
C LYS A 157 14.96 10.90 22.20
N GLN A 158 14.16 11.31 23.19
CA GLN A 158 14.67 11.86 24.46
C GLN A 158 15.44 10.80 25.26
N ARG A 159 14.86 9.59 25.41
CA ARG A 159 15.56 8.48 26.06
C ARG A 159 16.89 8.15 25.38
N ASN A 160 16.92 8.07 24.04
CA ASN A 160 18.15 7.83 23.29
C ASN A 160 19.17 8.97 23.43
N ALA A 161 18.72 10.20 23.61
CA ALA A 161 19.62 11.32 23.93
C ALA A 161 20.28 11.14 25.30
N CYS A 162 19.51 10.77 26.34
CA CYS A 162 20.07 10.49 27.66
C CYS A 162 21.04 9.31 27.64
N ILE A 163 20.74 8.24 26.90
CA ILE A 163 21.67 7.09 26.73
C ILE A 163 23.00 7.54 26.13
N ARG A 164 23.00 8.42 25.11
CA ARG A 164 24.24 8.92 24.47
C ARG A 164 25.08 9.82 25.35
N VAL A 165 24.43 10.61 26.23
CA VAL A 165 25.14 11.45 27.19
C VAL A 165 25.86 10.57 28.23
N GLY A 166 25.29 9.41 28.55
CA GLY A 166 25.88 8.45 29.49
C GLY A 166 25.82 8.90 30.95
N ALA A 167 26.45 8.13 31.82
CA ALA A 167 26.53 8.42 33.26
C ALA A 167 27.51 9.58 33.62
N ALA A 168 28.15 10.20 32.63
CA ALA A 168 29.19 11.20 32.86
C ALA A 168 28.67 12.55 33.38
N VAL A 169 27.35 12.80 33.37
CA VAL A 169 26.73 14.04 33.87
C VAL A 169 25.91 13.73 35.15
N SER A 170 26.12 14.47 36.21
CA SER A 170 25.55 14.19 37.56
C SER A 170 24.01 14.04 37.62
N ASP A 171 23.27 14.67 36.71
CA ASP A 171 21.81 14.59 36.67
C ASP A 171 21.26 13.60 35.59
N SER A 172 22.14 12.95 34.83
CA SER A 172 21.74 12.07 33.72
C SER A 172 20.98 10.83 34.17
N GLY A 173 21.24 10.32 35.37
CA GLY A 173 20.57 9.15 35.95
C GLY A 173 19.08 9.35 36.21
N ALA A 174 18.72 10.45 36.87
CA ALA A 174 17.32 10.80 37.13
C ALA A 174 16.53 11.08 35.87
N MET A 175 17.15 11.79 34.90
CA MET A 175 16.53 12.08 33.60
C MET A 175 16.33 10.81 32.76
N LEU A 176 17.31 9.90 32.72
CA LEU A 176 17.16 8.60 32.04
C LEU A 176 16.08 7.76 32.70
N SER A 177 15.98 7.72 34.01
CA SER A 177 14.93 7.00 34.75
C SER A 177 13.55 7.52 34.37
N TYR A 178 13.33 8.83 34.39
CA TYR A 178 12.08 9.46 33.97
C TYR A 178 11.69 9.10 32.53
N TRP A 179 12.61 9.28 31.57
CA TRP A 179 12.31 8.94 30.18
C TRP A 179 12.14 7.44 29.95
N THR A 180 12.78 6.58 30.75
CA THR A 180 12.59 5.13 30.69
C THR A 180 11.19 4.73 31.16
N GLU A 181 10.69 5.32 32.23
CA GLU A 181 9.31 5.10 32.70
C GLU A 181 8.28 5.49 31.64
N GLN A 182 8.40 6.72 31.09
CA GLN A 182 7.52 7.20 30.03
C GLN A 182 7.60 6.30 28.77
N PHE A 183 8.81 5.85 28.45
CA PHE A 183 9.04 4.96 27.30
C PHE A 183 8.39 3.58 27.49
N CYS A 184 8.49 2.99 28.69
CA CYS A 184 7.85 1.71 29.02
C CYS A 184 6.33 1.81 28.89
N LYS A 185 5.71 2.84 29.49
CA LYS A 185 4.27 3.08 29.41
C LYS A 185 3.80 3.20 27.96
N MET A 186 4.42 4.11 27.19
CA MET A 186 4.02 4.31 25.79
C MET A 186 4.35 3.11 24.88
N SER A 187 5.40 2.34 25.18
CA SER A 187 5.69 1.09 24.44
C SER A 187 4.58 0.07 24.63
N LEU A 188 4.09 -0.08 25.85
CA LEU A 188 2.99 -1.01 26.16
C LEU A 188 1.71 -0.60 25.43
N ASP A 189 1.33 0.68 25.52
CA ASP A 189 0.13 1.21 24.85
C ASP A 189 0.17 0.96 23.34
N VAL A 190 1.31 1.27 22.70
CA VAL A 190 1.51 1.04 21.25
C VAL A 190 1.49 -0.45 20.92
N ALA A 191 2.11 -1.30 21.74
CA ALA A 191 2.15 -2.74 21.50
C ALA A 191 0.76 -3.38 21.57
N LEU A 192 -0.08 -3.00 22.55
CA LEU A 192 -1.46 -3.49 22.68
C LEU A 192 -2.33 -3.11 21.48
N VAL A 193 -2.25 -1.85 21.03
CA VAL A 193 -3.02 -1.39 19.88
C VAL A 193 -2.56 -2.10 18.59
N ARG A 194 -1.26 -2.36 18.41
CA ARG A 194 -0.75 -3.13 17.28
C ARG A 194 -1.16 -4.59 17.34
N GLN A 195 -1.10 -5.22 18.49
CA GLN A 195 -1.54 -6.60 18.68
C GLN A 195 -3.00 -6.78 18.26
N ALA A 196 -3.89 -5.89 18.71
CA ALA A 196 -5.30 -5.90 18.32
C ALA A 196 -5.48 -5.72 16.81
N TYR A 197 -4.72 -4.81 16.19
CA TYR A 197 -4.75 -4.62 14.74
C TYR A 197 -4.24 -5.85 13.99
N VAL A 198 -3.11 -6.45 14.41
CA VAL A 198 -2.56 -7.65 13.78
C VAL A 198 -3.52 -8.82 13.92
N SER A 199 -4.21 -8.99 15.04
CA SER A 199 -5.25 -10.02 15.20
C SER A 199 -6.39 -9.84 14.19
N SER A 200 -6.87 -8.61 13.98
CA SER A 200 -7.88 -8.31 12.96
C SER A 200 -7.34 -8.57 11.53
N LEU A 201 -6.08 -8.23 11.28
CA LEU A 201 -5.43 -8.46 9.98
C LEU A 201 -5.30 -9.96 9.67
N VAL A 202 -5.00 -10.79 10.67
CA VAL A 202 -4.90 -12.25 10.52
C VAL A 202 -6.24 -12.85 10.18
N ALA A 203 -7.32 -12.44 10.87
CA ALA A 203 -8.66 -12.94 10.59
C ALA A 203 -9.10 -12.63 9.15
N GLU A 204 -8.82 -11.43 8.65
CA GLU A 204 -9.09 -11.08 7.25
C GLU A 204 -8.15 -11.80 6.28
N LEU A 205 -6.88 -11.97 6.63
CA LEU A 205 -5.89 -12.68 5.80
C LEU A 205 -6.32 -14.13 5.55
N ASP A 206 -6.86 -14.83 6.54
CA ASP A 206 -7.34 -16.20 6.40
C ASP A 206 -8.44 -16.32 5.34
N VAL A 207 -9.33 -15.34 5.25
CA VAL A 207 -10.37 -15.27 4.20
C VAL A 207 -9.74 -15.20 2.80
N TRP A 208 -8.74 -14.35 2.62
CA TRP A 208 -8.07 -14.17 1.33
C TRP A 208 -7.12 -15.31 0.98
N ILE A 209 -6.48 -15.94 1.96
CA ILE A 209 -5.71 -17.18 1.75
C ILE A 209 -6.62 -18.30 1.26
N ASN A 210 -7.80 -18.48 1.85
CA ASN A 210 -8.75 -19.50 1.42
C ASN A 210 -9.19 -19.30 -0.04
N LEU A 211 -9.27 -18.06 -0.50
CA LEU A 211 -9.66 -17.74 -1.86
C LEU A 211 -8.50 -17.85 -2.87
N LEU A 212 -7.33 -17.29 -2.54
CA LEU A 212 -6.20 -17.17 -3.47
C LEU A 212 -5.20 -18.32 -3.38
N LEU A 213 -5.12 -18.99 -2.23
CA LEU A 213 -4.12 -20.01 -1.91
C LEU A 213 -4.76 -21.15 -1.10
N PRO A 214 -5.80 -21.83 -1.61
CA PRO A 214 -6.56 -22.82 -0.83
C PRO A 214 -5.69 -23.94 -0.26
N ASN A 215 -4.58 -24.28 -0.92
CA ASN A 215 -3.60 -25.26 -0.45
C ASN A 215 -2.84 -24.83 0.82
N LEU A 216 -2.89 -23.58 1.20
CA LEU A 216 -2.27 -23.01 2.41
C LEU A 216 -3.26 -22.77 3.54
N GLN A 217 -4.53 -23.09 3.33
CA GLN A 217 -5.59 -22.93 4.32
C GLN A 217 -5.23 -23.62 5.64
N ASN A 218 -5.41 -22.92 6.76
CA ASN A 218 -5.12 -23.38 8.13
C ASN A 218 -3.65 -23.76 8.40
N ARG A 219 -2.74 -23.53 7.45
CA ARG A 219 -1.31 -23.85 7.60
C ARG A 219 -0.46 -22.61 7.89
N VAL A 220 -0.95 -21.44 7.59
CA VAL A 220 -0.26 -20.18 7.83
C VAL A 220 -0.51 -19.70 9.26
N THR A 221 0.57 -19.37 9.97
CA THR A 221 0.53 -18.82 11.33
C THR A 221 1.23 -17.48 11.34
N VAL A 222 0.63 -16.49 11.99
CA VAL A 222 1.20 -15.15 12.12
C VAL A 222 1.57 -14.90 13.59
N GLN A 223 2.84 -14.55 13.83
CA GLN A 223 3.36 -14.21 15.15
C GLN A 223 3.63 -12.72 15.26
N TYR A 224 2.96 -12.06 16.19
CA TYR A 224 3.28 -10.70 16.58
C TYR A 224 4.36 -10.69 17.66
N LEU A 225 5.47 -10.02 17.39
CA LEU A 225 6.59 -9.81 18.31
C LEU A 225 6.59 -8.35 18.74
N GLN A 226 6.26 -8.06 20.00
CA GLN A 226 6.08 -6.69 20.49
C GLN A 226 7.36 -5.83 20.55
N GLY A 227 8.54 -6.46 20.41
CA GLY A 227 9.85 -5.79 20.44
C GLY A 227 10.62 -6.00 21.76
N TRP A 228 10.08 -6.83 22.65
CA TRP A 228 10.75 -7.39 23.84
C TRP A 228 10.10 -8.73 24.21
N PRO A 229 10.75 -9.58 25.05
CA PRO A 229 10.20 -10.88 25.40
C PRO A 229 8.83 -10.80 26.07
N LEU A 230 7.84 -11.55 25.58
CA LEU A 230 6.44 -11.51 26.02
C LEU A 230 6.26 -11.78 27.54
N LYS A 231 7.12 -12.64 28.09
CA LYS A 231 7.03 -13.05 29.51
C LYS A 231 7.77 -12.13 30.48
N LYS A 232 8.34 -11.01 29.99
CA LYS A 232 9.13 -10.08 30.81
C LYS A 232 8.56 -8.65 30.71
N GLU A 233 8.57 -7.94 31.80
CA GLU A 233 8.29 -6.52 31.80
C GLU A 233 9.38 -5.76 31.06
N LEU A 234 9.01 -4.77 30.26
CA LEU A 234 9.97 -3.99 29.47
C LEU A 234 10.98 -3.28 30.39
N ALA A 235 10.54 -2.75 31.54
CA ALA A 235 11.43 -2.10 32.50
C ALA A 235 12.56 -3.02 32.98
N ALA A 236 12.24 -4.26 33.34
CA ALA A 236 13.24 -5.26 33.74
C ALA A 236 14.20 -5.63 32.59
N VAL A 237 13.68 -5.72 31.36
CA VAL A 237 14.51 -5.98 30.17
C VAL A 237 15.48 -4.83 29.89
N LEU A 238 15.02 -3.59 30.03
CA LEU A 238 15.86 -2.41 29.84
C LEU A 238 16.92 -2.30 30.92
N ALA A 239 16.56 -2.52 32.19
CA ALA A 239 17.51 -2.51 33.31
C ALA A 239 18.64 -3.55 33.12
N SER A 240 18.28 -4.79 32.72
CA SER A 240 19.27 -5.86 32.51
C SER A 240 20.15 -5.67 31.25
N ASN A 241 19.80 -4.72 30.35
CA ASN A 241 20.55 -4.44 29.15
C ASN A 241 21.10 -2.99 29.10
N GLN A 242 21.05 -2.27 30.19
CA GLN A 242 21.40 -0.83 30.26
C GLN A 242 22.83 -0.57 29.76
N GLU A 243 23.79 -1.36 30.19
CA GLU A 243 25.19 -1.24 29.78
C GLU A 243 25.37 -1.42 28.26
N ARG A 244 24.65 -2.40 27.69
CA ARG A 244 24.64 -2.60 26.23
C ARG A 244 24.02 -1.41 25.49
N GLU A 245 22.93 -0.84 26.02
CA GLU A 245 22.29 0.35 25.42
C GLU A 245 23.23 1.56 25.46
N PHE A 246 24.01 1.74 26.55
CA PHE A 246 25.04 2.77 26.59
C PHE A 246 26.11 2.59 25.54
N ASN A 247 26.60 1.35 25.35
CA ASN A 247 27.60 1.03 24.34
C ASN A 247 27.10 1.28 22.91
N TYR A 248 25.81 1.01 22.63
CA TYR A 248 25.22 1.26 21.30
C TYR A 248 24.69 2.69 21.11
N GLY A 249 24.42 3.43 22.17
CA GLY A 249 23.90 4.80 22.14
C GLY A 249 22.39 4.90 21.81
N TYR A 250 21.63 3.79 21.91
CA TYR A 250 20.20 3.78 21.64
C TYR A 250 19.47 2.60 22.30
N SER A 251 18.14 2.72 22.40
CA SER A 251 17.25 1.70 22.96
C SER A 251 17.21 0.44 22.09
N LEU A 252 17.57 -0.69 22.67
CA LEU A 252 17.63 -2.00 21.99
C LEU A 252 16.27 -2.71 21.98
N TYR A 253 15.42 -2.47 22.96
CA TYR A 253 14.11 -3.07 23.14
C TYR A 253 13.01 -2.01 23.20
N GLY A 254 11.77 -2.39 22.89
CA GLY A 254 10.59 -1.52 22.93
C GLY A 254 9.75 -1.60 21.67
N ALA A 255 8.62 -0.88 21.65
CA ALA A 255 7.63 -0.95 20.57
C ALA A 255 8.17 -0.55 19.17
N HIS A 256 9.29 0.16 19.07
CA HIS A 256 9.97 0.45 17.79
C HIS A 256 10.70 -0.75 17.18
N LYS A 257 10.88 -1.82 17.93
CA LYS A 257 11.55 -3.08 17.53
C LYS A 257 10.55 -4.22 17.24
N PHE A 258 9.26 -3.92 17.21
CA PHE A 258 8.25 -4.93 16.91
C PHE A 258 8.47 -5.58 15.54
N ASP A 259 7.94 -6.79 15.37
CA ASP A 259 7.92 -7.48 14.09
C ASP A 259 6.67 -8.35 13.95
N VAL A 260 6.36 -8.74 12.72
CA VAL A 260 5.31 -9.72 12.41
C VAL A 260 5.95 -10.81 11.57
N LYS A 261 5.97 -12.04 12.07
CA LYS A 261 6.51 -13.21 11.35
C LYS A 261 5.37 -14.03 10.78
N PHE A 262 5.53 -14.46 9.55
CA PHE A 262 4.62 -15.36 8.85
C PHE A 262 5.27 -16.74 8.73
N LEU A 263 4.60 -17.76 9.20
CA LEU A 263 5.09 -19.12 9.24
C LEU A 263 4.13 -20.03 8.46
N LEU A 264 4.67 -20.97 7.71
CA LEU A 264 3.96 -22.06 7.09
C LEU A 264 4.46 -23.36 7.78
N ASP A 265 3.55 -24.11 8.42
CA ASP A 265 3.87 -25.31 9.18
C ASP A 265 5.04 -25.11 10.17
N LYS A 266 5.03 -23.97 10.89
CA LYS A 266 6.06 -23.54 11.86
C LYS A 266 7.43 -23.14 11.28
N GLN A 267 7.61 -23.18 9.96
CA GLN A 267 8.82 -22.73 9.26
C GLN A 267 8.59 -21.33 8.65
N SER A 268 9.67 -20.61 8.31
CA SER A 268 9.53 -19.31 7.63
C SER A 268 8.80 -19.47 6.31
N LEU A 269 7.68 -18.76 6.14
CA LEU A 269 6.88 -18.79 4.93
C LEU A 269 7.69 -18.38 3.69
N GLU A 270 8.64 -17.48 3.85
CA GLU A 270 9.51 -16.98 2.78
C GLU A 270 10.21 -18.10 1.98
N THR A 271 10.68 -19.13 2.68
CA THR A 271 11.47 -20.23 2.09
C THR A 271 10.63 -21.35 1.52
N GLN A 272 9.32 -21.37 1.77
CA GLN A 272 8.41 -22.47 1.42
C GLN A 272 7.57 -22.21 0.17
N LEU A 273 7.40 -20.95 -0.21
CA LEU A 273 6.51 -20.57 -1.30
C LEU A 273 7.22 -20.47 -2.65
N SER A 274 6.58 -20.97 -3.71
CA SER A 274 6.95 -20.66 -5.09
C SER A 274 6.73 -19.16 -5.39
N ARG A 275 7.35 -18.63 -6.46
CA ARG A 275 7.21 -17.20 -6.83
C ARG A 275 5.75 -16.77 -7.04
N GLY A 276 4.95 -17.58 -7.74
CA GLY A 276 3.53 -17.32 -7.92
C GLY A 276 2.77 -17.29 -6.60
N GLN A 277 3.03 -18.27 -5.70
CA GLN A 277 2.44 -18.30 -4.37
C GLN A 277 2.89 -17.11 -3.51
N GLN A 278 4.15 -16.68 -3.63
CA GLN A 278 4.67 -15.48 -2.96
C GLN A 278 3.87 -14.23 -3.35
N LYS A 279 3.61 -14.05 -4.65
CA LYS A 279 2.83 -12.93 -5.17
C LYS A 279 1.38 -12.99 -4.69
N LEU A 280 0.73 -14.15 -4.77
CA LEU A 280 -0.64 -14.34 -4.29
C LEU A 280 -0.76 -14.14 -2.78
N PHE A 281 0.22 -14.59 -1.99
CA PHE A 281 0.24 -14.34 -0.54
C PHE A 281 0.33 -12.86 -0.21
N LEU A 282 1.18 -12.11 -0.90
CA LEU A 282 1.30 -10.68 -0.68
C LEU A 282 0.05 -9.92 -1.13
N LEU A 283 -0.60 -10.38 -2.21
CA LEU A 283 -1.92 -9.87 -2.63
C LEU A 283 -2.96 -10.15 -1.55
N ALA A 284 -3.05 -11.38 -1.02
CA ALA A 284 -3.95 -11.75 0.06
C ALA A 284 -3.76 -10.84 1.30
N LEU A 285 -2.51 -10.62 1.71
CA LEU A 285 -2.17 -9.76 2.83
C LEU A 285 -2.56 -8.29 2.57
N THR A 286 -2.34 -7.82 1.33
CA THR A 286 -2.70 -6.46 0.92
C THR A 286 -4.22 -6.29 0.86
N PHE A 287 -4.96 -7.29 0.38
CA PHE A 287 -6.43 -7.30 0.36
C PHE A 287 -7.02 -7.31 1.78
N ALA A 288 -6.45 -8.10 2.68
CA ALA A 288 -6.83 -8.09 4.09
C ALA A 288 -6.67 -6.68 4.70
N GLN A 289 -5.56 -6.02 4.44
CA GLN A 289 -5.35 -4.66 4.91
C GLN A 289 -6.30 -3.66 4.24
N ALA A 290 -6.54 -3.79 2.93
CA ALA A 290 -7.48 -2.93 2.21
C ALA A 290 -8.91 -3.07 2.76
N LYS A 291 -9.36 -4.29 3.07
CA LYS A 291 -10.67 -4.54 3.69
C LYS A 291 -10.78 -3.88 5.07
N LEU A 292 -9.76 -3.99 5.91
CA LEU A 292 -9.73 -3.30 7.20
C LEU A 292 -9.75 -1.77 7.06
N ILE A 293 -9.07 -1.21 6.06
CA ILE A 293 -9.11 0.23 5.80
C ILE A 293 -10.51 0.64 5.32
N ALA A 294 -11.11 -0.14 4.43
CA ALA A 294 -12.46 0.13 3.92
C ALA A 294 -13.53 0.06 5.02
N SER A 295 -13.43 -0.88 5.96
CA SER A 295 -14.41 -1.08 7.04
C SER A 295 -14.57 0.13 7.97
N VAL A 296 -13.58 1.02 8.04
CA VAL A 296 -13.65 2.26 8.83
C VAL A 296 -14.42 3.37 8.11
N ASN A 297 -14.77 3.20 6.82
CA ASN A 297 -15.56 4.13 6.00
C ASN A 297 -15.01 5.57 5.87
N ARG A 298 -13.73 5.79 6.14
CA ARG A 298 -13.08 7.11 6.01
C ARG A 298 -12.56 7.37 4.62
N VAL A 299 -11.82 6.40 4.10
CA VAL A 299 -11.14 6.46 2.80
C VAL A 299 -11.34 5.14 2.10
N LYS A 300 -11.80 5.15 0.85
CA LYS A 300 -11.74 3.95 0.01
C LYS A 300 -10.28 3.68 -0.35
N PRO A 301 -9.74 2.50 -0.07
CA PRO A 301 -8.37 2.18 -0.47
C PRO A 301 -8.25 2.07 -1.98
N ILE A 302 -7.06 2.42 -2.48
CA ILE A 302 -6.65 2.24 -3.87
C ILE A 302 -5.57 1.18 -3.88
N LEU A 303 -5.76 0.17 -4.71
CA LEU A 303 -4.82 -0.91 -4.89
C LEU A 303 -4.13 -0.80 -6.25
N LEU A 304 -2.82 -0.78 -6.23
CA LEU A 304 -1.97 -0.77 -7.42
C LEU A 304 -1.31 -2.15 -7.55
N ILE A 305 -1.45 -2.79 -8.72
CA ILE A 305 -0.82 -4.08 -9.01
C ILE A 305 0.05 -3.90 -10.25
N ASP A 306 1.36 -3.94 -10.05
CA ASP A 306 2.31 -3.80 -11.14
C ASP A 306 2.67 -5.17 -11.73
N ASP A 307 2.61 -5.26 -13.05
CA ASP A 307 2.94 -6.43 -13.86
C ASP A 307 2.23 -7.73 -13.43
N ILE A 308 0.93 -7.79 -13.73
CA ILE A 308 0.13 -8.96 -13.36
C ILE A 308 0.48 -10.21 -14.18
N GLY A 309 1.01 -10.04 -15.39
CA GLY A 309 1.39 -11.12 -16.29
C GLY A 309 2.60 -11.91 -15.83
N ALA A 310 3.51 -11.27 -15.08
CA ALA A 310 4.67 -11.93 -14.55
C ALA A 310 4.29 -12.85 -13.38
N GLU A 311 4.75 -14.09 -13.44
CA GLU A 311 4.73 -15.07 -12.33
C GLU A 311 3.36 -15.67 -11.97
N LEU A 312 2.23 -15.24 -12.59
CA LEU A 312 0.91 -15.83 -12.36
C LEU A 312 0.45 -16.63 -13.58
N ASP A 313 0.07 -17.88 -13.36
CA ASP A 313 -0.59 -18.71 -14.36
C ASP A 313 -2.06 -18.31 -14.60
N SER A 314 -2.72 -18.90 -15.59
CA SER A 314 -4.11 -18.58 -15.94
C SER A 314 -5.08 -18.84 -14.79
N ASN A 315 -4.91 -19.94 -14.04
CA ASN A 315 -5.76 -20.27 -12.89
C ASN A 315 -5.60 -19.23 -11.76
N SER A 316 -4.37 -18.86 -11.44
CA SER A 316 -4.08 -17.81 -10.44
C SER A 316 -4.67 -16.46 -10.84
N ARG A 317 -4.65 -16.11 -12.14
CA ARG A 317 -5.29 -14.87 -12.63
C ARG A 317 -6.82 -14.92 -12.52
N SER A 318 -7.44 -16.08 -12.79
CA SER A 318 -8.89 -16.28 -12.59
C SER A 318 -9.30 -16.18 -11.13
N MET A 319 -8.51 -16.75 -10.23
CA MET A 319 -8.75 -16.61 -8.77
C MET A 319 -8.57 -15.17 -8.32
N LEU A 320 -7.60 -14.46 -8.87
CA LEU A 320 -7.36 -13.05 -8.55
C LEU A 320 -8.48 -12.15 -9.07
N SER A 321 -9.03 -12.40 -10.27
CA SER A 321 -10.18 -11.64 -10.78
C SER A 321 -11.39 -11.79 -9.87
N LEU A 322 -11.67 -13.01 -9.37
CA LEU A 322 -12.71 -13.28 -8.38
C LEU A 322 -12.47 -12.55 -7.04
N ALA A 323 -11.21 -12.51 -6.60
CA ALA A 323 -10.85 -11.80 -5.38
C ALA A 323 -11.04 -10.28 -5.52
N ILE A 324 -10.66 -9.69 -6.66
CA ILE A 324 -10.82 -8.26 -6.94
C ILE A 324 -12.30 -7.87 -7.04
N GLU A 325 -13.15 -8.72 -7.57
CA GLU A 325 -14.60 -8.51 -7.60
C GLU A 325 -15.18 -8.30 -6.19
N LYS A 326 -14.68 -9.09 -5.22
CA LYS A 326 -15.11 -9.02 -3.81
C LYS A 326 -14.50 -7.85 -3.03
N LEU A 327 -13.51 -7.16 -3.60
CA LEU A 327 -12.88 -6.00 -2.96
C LEU A 327 -13.73 -4.74 -3.15
N GLU A 328 -13.97 -4.02 -2.06
CA GLU A 328 -14.63 -2.71 -2.06
C GLU A 328 -13.61 -1.56 -2.23
N CYS A 329 -12.66 -1.71 -3.15
CA CYS A 329 -11.64 -0.69 -3.44
C CYS A 329 -11.53 -0.44 -4.95
N GLN A 330 -10.83 0.63 -5.31
CA GLN A 330 -10.46 0.90 -6.69
C GLN A 330 -9.14 0.23 -6.99
N VAL A 331 -9.06 -0.48 -8.12
CA VAL A 331 -7.88 -1.26 -8.49
C VAL A 331 -7.31 -0.76 -9.81
N PHE A 332 -5.98 -0.63 -9.86
CA PHE A 332 -5.21 -0.30 -11.05
C PHE A 332 -4.21 -1.43 -11.30
N ILE A 333 -4.24 -1.97 -12.51
CA ILE A 333 -3.43 -3.12 -12.90
C ILE A 333 -2.61 -2.77 -14.13
N THR A 334 -1.33 -3.09 -14.13
CA THR A 334 -0.51 -3.01 -15.35
C THR A 334 -0.27 -4.39 -15.94
N ALA A 335 -0.28 -4.48 -17.26
CA ALA A 335 0.07 -5.68 -18.02
C ALA A 335 0.89 -5.30 -19.25
N ILE A 336 1.68 -6.25 -19.77
CA ILE A 336 2.39 -6.08 -21.04
C ILE A 336 1.41 -6.31 -22.17
N GLU A 337 0.64 -7.39 -22.11
CA GLU A 337 -0.29 -7.84 -23.16
C GLU A 337 -1.73 -7.90 -22.64
N SER A 338 -2.70 -7.59 -23.49
CA SER A 338 -4.13 -7.61 -23.15
C SER A 338 -4.67 -9.02 -22.90
N ASN A 339 -4.11 -10.07 -23.55
CA ASN A 339 -4.53 -11.45 -23.37
C ASN A 339 -4.40 -11.95 -21.92
N VAL A 340 -3.44 -11.42 -21.18
CA VAL A 340 -3.23 -11.71 -19.75
C VAL A 340 -4.42 -11.25 -18.90
N LEU A 341 -5.18 -10.27 -19.37
CA LEU A 341 -6.30 -9.66 -18.69
C LEU A 341 -7.65 -10.34 -18.97
N GLN A 342 -7.70 -11.32 -19.89
CA GLN A 342 -8.94 -12.00 -20.28
C GLN A 342 -9.78 -12.47 -19.08
N PRO A 343 -9.24 -13.12 -18.02
CA PRO A 343 -10.02 -13.54 -16.86
C PRO A 343 -10.71 -12.39 -16.09
N PHE A 344 -10.21 -11.17 -16.27
CA PHE A 344 -10.82 -9.97 -15.68
C PHE A 344 -11.91 -9.43 -16.61
N PHE A 345 -11.69 -9.41 -17.92
CA PHE A 345 -12.69 -8.97 -18.89
C PHE A 345 -13.93 -9.86 -18.82
N ASP A 346 -13.76 -11.18 -18.82
CA ASP A 346 -14.85 -12.16 -18.73
C ASP A 346 -15.70 -11.99 -17.46
N ARG A 347 -15.11 -11.47 -16.37
CA ARG A 347 -15.79 -11.30 -15.08
C ARG A 347 -16.43 -9.93 -14.89
N PHE A 348 -15.88 -8.90 -15.51
CA PHE A 348 -16.29 -7.52 -15.30
C PHE A 348 -17.06 -6.93 -16.50
N CYS A 349 -17.33 -7.72 -17.55
CA CYS A 349 -18.37 -7.44 -18.52
C CYS A 349 -19.72 -7.87 -17.95
N ASP A 350 -20.68 -6.97 -17.86
CA ASP A 350 -22.07 -7.34 -17.52
C ASP A 350 -22.74 -7.90 -18.79
N ASP A 351 -22.82 -9.24 -18.89
CA ASP A 351 -23.75 -9.90 -19.79
C ASP A 351 -25.16 -9.77 -19.24
N GLU A 352 -25.91 -8.75 -19.65
CA GLU A 352 -27.35 -8.62 -19.35
C GLU A 352 -28.20 -9.72 -20.02
N ASP A 353 -27.63 -10.67 -20.77
CA ASP A 353 -28.37 -11.64 -21.59
C ASP A 353 -28.35 -13.11 -21.12
N SER A 354 -28.07 -13.42 -19.84
CA SER A 354 -28.11 -14.82 -19.40
C SER A 354 -29.48 -15.35 -18.95
N ASN A 355 -30.59 -14.60 -19.12
CA ASN A 355 -31.95 -15.04 -18.75
C ASN A 355 -33.05 -14.77 -19.80
N ALA A 356 -32.77 -14.92 -21.12
CA ALA A 356 -33.81 -14.91 -22.13
C ALA A 356 -33.84 -16.23 -22.92
N THR A 357 -34.38 -17.29 -22.30
CA THR A 357 -34.99 -18.38 -23.08
C THR A 357 -36.35 -17.91 -23.59
N GLY A 358 -36.40 -17.45 -24.83
CA GLY A 358 -37.63 -17.08 -25.49
C GLY A 358 -37.40 -16.56 -26.89
N PHE A 359 -37.80 -17.35 -27.87
CA PHE A 359 -37.91 -17.01 -29.29
C PHE A 359 -38.39 -15.58 -29.52
N VAL A 360 -37.61 -14.74 -30.16
CA VAL A 360 -38.10 -13.55 -30.89
C VAL A 360 -37.25 -13.30 -32.15
N SER A 361 -38.04 -13.11 -33.20
CA SER A 361 -37.71 -12.81 -34.58
C SER A 361 -36.75 -11.64 -34.84
N ASP A 362 -36.00 -11.75 -35.96
CA ASP A 362 -35.28 -10.69 -36.68
C ASP A 362 -36.06 -9.35 -36.75
N SER A 363 -35.53 -8.35 -36.16
CA SER A 363 -35.54 -6.91 -36.53
C SER A 363 -35.41 -6.06 -35.29
N LEU A 364 -34.26 -5.49 -35.10
CA LEU A 364 -33.94 -4.23 -34.41
C LEU A 364 -32.54 -4.31 -33.77
N LEU A 365 -31.53 -4.13 -34.59
CA LEU A 365 -30.17 -3.73 -34.14
C LEU A 365 -30.28 -2.31 -33.56
N SER A 366 -30.54 -2.20 -32.28
CA SER A 366 -30.35 -0.97 -31.51
C SER A 366 -29.41 -1.27 -30.35
N GLN A 367 -28.21 -0.77 -30.46
CA GLN A 367 -27.20 -0.42 -29.47
C GLN A 367 -27.60 -0.71 -28.01
N THR A 368 -27.32 -1.92 -27.51
CA THR A 368 -27.18 -2.17 -26.07
C THR A 368 -25.75 -1.85 -25.68
N SER A 369 -25.55 -0.71 -25.03
CA SER A 369 -24.28 -0.35 -24.38
C SER A 369 -24.08 -1.31 -23.21
N SER A 370 -23.25 -2.35 -23.38
CA SER A 370 -22.71 -3.12 -22.26
C SER A 370 -22.00 -2.13 -21.29
N THR A 371 -22.48 -2.04 -20.07
CA THR A 371 -21.84 -1.21 -19.05
C THR A 371 -20.61 -1.92 -18.55
N GLU A 372 -19.47 -1.68 -19.17
CA GLU A 372 -18.18 -2.21 -18.71
C GLU A 372 -17.86 -1.64 -17.33
N ASN A 373 -17.60 -2.52 -16.36
CA ASN A 373 -17.19 -2.18 -15.00
C ASN A 373 -15.67 -1.90 -14.87
N TYR A 374 -15.01 -1.57 -15.97
CA TYR A 374 -13.58 -1.27 -16.03
C TYR A 374 -13.24 -0.29 -17.17
N LYS A 375 -11.99 0.19 -17.18
CA LYS A 375 -11.39 0.94 -18.29
C LYS A 375 -10.03 0.36 -18.66
N VAL A 376 -9.70 0.41 -19.94
CA VAL A 376 -8.41 0.01 -20.48
C VAL A 376 -7.70 1.21 -21.09
N PHE A 377 -6.44 1.38 -20.76
CA PHE A 377 -5.57 2.43 -21.27
C PHE A 377 -4.34 1.82 -21.93
N HIS A 378 -4.08 2.21 -23.18
CA HIS A 378 -2.85 1.87 -23.87
C HIS A 378 -1.78 2.91 -23.57
N VAL A 379 -0.62 2.43 -23.15
CA VAL A 379 0.53 3.27 -22.79
C VAL A 379 1.66 3.04 -23.78
N LYS A 380 2.05 4.07 -24.52
CA LYS A 380 3.13 4.01 -25.52
C LYS A 380 4.02 5.25 -25.43
N HIS A 381 5.29 5.06 -25.09
CA HIS A 381 6.29 6.16 -24.96
C HIS A 381 5.82 7.34 -24.10
N GLY A 382 5.20 7.07 -22.96
CA GLY A 382 4.69 8.09 -22.03
C GLY A 382 3.34 8.72 -22.41
N LYS A 383 2.82 8.45 -23.61
CA LYS A 383 1.47 8.83 -24.02
C LYS A 383 0.48 7.76 -23.60
N VAL A 384 -0.69 8.19 -23.15
CA VAL A 384 -1.75 7.31 -22.66
C VAL A 384 -3.01 7.59 -23.42
N THR A 385 -3.58 6.55 -24.05
CA THR A 385 -4.85 6.61 -24.77
C THR A 385 -5.83 5.65 -24.15
N GLU A 386 -7.07 6.09 -23.93
CA GLU A 386 -8.17 5.22 -23.49
C GLU A 386 -8.66 4.39 -24.69
N SER A 387 -8.85 3.07 -24.49
CA SER A 387 -9.51 2.24 -25.49
C SER A 387 -10.99 2.58 -25.54
N ASN A 388 -11.47 3.04 -26.68
CA ASN A 388 -12.91 3.06 -26.94
C ASN A 388 -13.35 1.64 -27.29
N SER A 389 -14.40 1.14 -26.65
CA SER A 389 -15.02 -0.17 -26.90
C SER A 389 -15.56 -0.39 -28.33
N SER A 390 -15.34 0.57 -29.25
CA SER A 390 -15.85 0.54 -30.62
C SER A 390 -14.79 0.32 -31.72
N SER A 391 -13.55 0.03 -31.39
CA SER A 391 -12.52 -0.30 -32.40
C SER A 391 -12.02 -1.74 -32.23
N SER A 392 -12.79 -2.69 -32.81
CA SER A 392 -12.27 -3.95 -33.30
C SER A 392 -11.37 -3.67 -34.54
N GLU A 393 -10.10 -3.36 -34.29
CA GLU A 393 -9.05 -3.50 -35.27
C GLU A 393 -7.79 -4.06 -34.61
N LEU A 394 -7.44 -5.25 -35.07
CA LEU A 394 -6.25 -6.06 -34.83
C LEU A 394 -4.94 -5.31 -35.09
#